data_a21800e8f5a1de69479e596b148a0904
#
_entry.id   a21800e8f5a1de69479e596b148a0904
#
_cell.length_a   1.000
_cell.length_b   1.000
_cell.length_c   1.000
_cell.angle_alpha   90.00
_cell.angle_beta   90.00
_cell.angle_gamma   90.00
#
_symmetry.space_group_name_H-M   'P 1'
#
loop_
_entity.id
_entity.type
_entity.pdbx_description
1 polymer ?
#
loop_
_entity_poly.entity_id
_entity_poly.type
_entity_poly.pdbx_seq_one_letter_code
_entity_poly.pdbx_strand_id
1 'polypeptide(L)'
;FQEYNVLEEFTVGANIALAIELQGRKASDEEINSILTKVDLEGYGDRKPNELSGGQKQRVAIARALVKNPQIIMADEPTGALDSKTGKQVLDTLKKLSEEKLVIVVSHDREFAETYGDRIIELADGNIIEDMEKSVKIIAKQRKINEDNLQFNDTTVVVKKGYHLTEDDRIKINEYIDRVNSNL
;
A
#
# COMPACT_ATOMS: atom_id res chain seq x y z
N PHE A 1 -2.61 5.87 -12.93
CA PHE A 1 -3.62 6.16 -13.96
C PHE A 1 -4.41 4.90 -14.28
N GLN A 2 -5.66 5.05 -14.71
CA GLN A 2 -6.55 3.95 -15.06
C GLN A 2 -5.99 3.12 -16.24
N GLU A 3 -5.30 3.75 -17.18
CA GLU A 3 -4.51 3.09 -18.21
C GLU A 3 -3.09 2.86 -17.72
N TYR A 4 -2.53 1.68 -17.98
CA TYR A 4 -1.22 1.28 -17.45
C TYR A 4 -0.06 2.14 -17.97
N ASN A 5 -0.25 2.81 -19.13
CA ASN A 5 0.75 3.64 -19.81
C ASN A 5 2.13 2.94 -19.96
N VAL A 6 2.11 1.62 -20.14
CA VAL A 6 3.29 0.80 -20.37
C VAL A 6 3.62 0.83 -21.86
N LEU A 7 4.90 1.00 -22.18
CA LEU A 7 5.38 1.02 -23.57
C LEU A 7 5.45 -0.42 -24.09
N GLU A 8 4.51 -0.78 -24.95
CA GLU A 8 4.30 -2.16 -25.43
C GLU A 8 5.47 -2.72 -26.25
N GLU A 9 6.27 -1.86 -26.87
CA GLU A 9 7.40 -2.24 -27.72
C GLU A 9 8.66 -2.54 -26.91
N PHE A 10 8.72 -2.12 -25.65
CA PHE A 10 9.85 -2.28 -24.75
C PHE A 10 9.61 -3.42 -23.76
N THR A 11 10.68 -4.08 -23.35
CA THR A 11 10.60 -5.04 -22.24
C THR A 11 10.25 -4.34 -20.93
N VAL A 12 9.86 -5.08 -19.90
CA VAL A 12 9.59 -4.55 -18.55
C VAL A 12 10.81 -3.80 -18.01
N GLY A 13 11.99 -4.41 -18.12
CA GLY A 13 13.25 -3.77 -17.72
C GLY A 13 13.54 -2.49 -18.48
N ALA A 14 13.31 -2.48 -19.80
CA ALA A 14 13.50 -1.29 -20.63
C ALA A 14 12.49 -0.16 -20.30
N ASN A 15 11.25 -0.50 -19.94
CA ASN A 15 10.27 0.45 -19.42
C ASN A 15 10.75 1.17 -18.14
N ILE A 16 11.41 0.42 -17.25
CA ILE A 16 11.97 0.97 -16.00
C ILE A 16 13.26 1.75 -16.31
N ALA A 17 14.16 1.18 -17.14
CA ALA A 17 15.39 1.84 -17.55
C ALA A 17 15.13 3.22 -18.15
N LEU A 18 14.18 3.32 -19.07
CA LEU A 18 13.80 4.61 -19.68
C LEU A 18 13.37 5.62 -18.61
N ALA A 19 12.61 5.21 -17.59
CA ALA A 19 12.20 6.10 -16.52
C ALA A 19 13.39 6.58 -15.66
N ILE A 20 14.45 5.79 -15.51
CA ILE A 20 15.71 6.15 -14.85
C ILE A 20 16.50 7.14 -15.75
N GLU A 21 16.63 6.84 -17.03
CA GLU A 21 17.38 7.63 -18.00
C GLU A 21 16.78 9.03 -18.22
N LEU A 22 15.45 9.15 -18.18
CA LEU A 22 14.76 10.45 -18.25
C LEU A 22 15.08 11.38 -17.06
N GLN A 23 15.70 10.86 -15.98
CA GLN A 23 16.23 11.66 -14.88
C GLN A 23 17.71 12.04 -15.06
N GLY A 24 18.30 11.79 -16.22
CA GLY A 24 19.70 12.03 -16.50
C GLY A 24 20.66 11.03 -15.83
N ARG A 25 20.13 9.88 -15.36
CA ARG A 25 20.91 8.80 -14.71
C ARG A 25 21.07 7.62 -15.67
N LYS A 26 22.11 6.83 -15.48
CA LYS A 26 22.29 5.56 -16.18
C LYS A 26 21.58 4.46 -15.38
N ALA A 27 20.70 3.68 -16.03
CA ALA A 27 20.09 2.52 -15.43
C ALA A 27 21.12 1.38 -15.25
N SER A 28 21.07 0.69 -14.11
CA SER A 28 21.81 -0.57 -13.91
C SER A 28 20.83 -1.74 -13.73
N ASP A 29 21.27 -2.93 -14.06
CA ASP A 29 20.46 -4.15 -13.92
C ASP A 29 20.12 -4.40 -12.45
N GLU A 30 21.00 -4.08 -11.51
CA GLU A 30 20.77 -4.21 -10.08
C GLU A 30 19.64 -3.27 -9.61
N GLU A 31 19.63 -2.00 -10.08
CA GLU A 31 18.58 -1.04 -9.74
C GLU A 31 17.23 -1.49 -10.32
N ILE A 32 17.22 -1.92 -11.59
CA ILE A 32 16.00 -2.44 -12.23
C ILE A 32 15.44 -3.64 -11.46
N ASN A 33 16.29 -4.63 -11.14
CA ASN A 33 15.88 -5.83 -10.41
C ASN A 33 15.39 -5.49 -9.00
N SER A 34 16.04 -4.57 -8.30
CA SER A 34 15.61 -4.09 -6.99
C SER A 34 14.20 -3.47 -7.04
N ILE A 35 13.92 -2.67 -8.07
CA ILE A 35 12.60 -2.07 -8.27
C ILE A 35 11.55 -3.14 -8.60
N LEU A 36 11.89 -4.11 -9.47
CA LEU A 36 10.99 -5.22 -9.82
C LEU A 36 10.63 -6.07 -8.60
N THR A 37 11.58 -6.34 -7.72
CA THR A 37 11.33 -7.06 -6.46
C THR A 37 10.35 -6.31 -5.55
N LYS A 38 10.44 -4.97 -5.47
CA LYS A 38 9.52 -4.15 -4.66
C LYS A 38 8.06 -4.23 -5.11
N VAL A 39 7.83 -4.54 -6.38
CA VAL A 39 6.49 -4.67 -6.96
C VAL A 39 6.10 -6.12 -7.27
N ASP A 40 6.79 -7.10 -6.68
CA ASP A 40 6.57 -8.54 -6.85
C ASP A 40 6.59 -9.00 -8.32
N LEU A 41 7.57 -8.46 -9.10
CA LEU A 41 7.85 -8.81 -10.50
C LEU A 41 9.30 -9.25 -10.70
N GLU A 42 9.91 -9.89 -9.71
CA GLU A 42 11.27 -10.44 -9.83
C GLU A 42 11.36 -11.41 -11.02
N GLY A 43 12.41 -11.28 -11.84
CA GLY A 43 12.64 -12.11 -13.03
C GLY A 43 11.78 -11.75 -14.25
N TYR A 44 11.01 -10.65 -14.20
CA TYR A 44 10.17 -10.22 -15.34
C TYR A 44 10.86 -9.20 -16.27
N GLY A 45 12.11 -8.85 -16.02
CA GLY A 45 12.83 -7.80 -16.74
C GLY A 45 12.82 -7.96 -18.27
N ASP A 46 13.00 -9.19 -18.77
CA ASP A 46 13.08 -9.48 -20.20
C ASP A 46 11.72 -9.70 -20.89
N ARG A 47 10.62 -9.77 -20.10
CA ARG A 47 9.28 -9.97 -20.66
C ARG A 47 8.77 -8.72 -21.34
N LYS A 48 7.93 -8.91 -22.36
CA LYS A 48 7.18 -7.82 -22.99
C LYS A 48 5.83 -7.61 -22.31
N PRO A 49 5.24 -6.41 -22.38
CA PRO A 49 3.93 -6.13 -21.79
C PRO A 49 2.80 -7.04 -22.29
N ASN A 50 2.82 -7.49 -23.52
CA ASN A 50 1.82 -8.42 -24.08
C ASN A 50 1.86 -9.83 -23.43
N GLU A 51 2.94 -10.17 -22.71
CA GLU A 51 3.09 -11.41 -21.94
C GLU A 51 2.62 -11.25 -20.48
N LEU A 52 2.10 -10.08 -20.11
CA LEU A 52 1.72 -9.74 -18.75
C LEU A 52 0.19 -9.67 -18.58
N SER A 53 -0.29 -10.09 -17.41
CA SER A 53 -1.67 -9.80 -16.98
C SER A 53 -1.85 -8.29 -16.74
N GLY A 54 -3.10 -7.81 -16.69
CA GLY A 54 -3.41 -6.42 -16.38
C GLY A 54 -2.79 -5.96 -15.06
N GLY A 55 -2.88 -6.75 -14.00
CA GLY A 55 -2.27 -6.41 -12.71
C GLY A 55 -0.74 -6.42 -12.73
N GLN A 56 -0.12 -7.24 -13.56
CA GLN A 56 1.32 -7.19 -13.77
C GLN A 56 1.71 -5.90 -14.51
N LYS A 57 0.95 -5.50 -15.54
CA LYS A 57 1.14 -4.21 -16.21
C LYS A 57 0.99 -3.03 -15.25
N GLN A 58 -0.01 -3.09 -14.37
CA GLN A 58 -0.20 -2.07 -13.34
C GLN A 58 0.99 -1.98 -12.38
N ARG A 59 1.54 -3.12 -11.96
CA ARG A 59 2.75 -3.14 -11.13
C ARG A 59 4.00 -2.62 -11.86
N VAL A 60 4.11 -2.82 -13.18
CA VAL A 60 5.14 -2.15 -14.00
C VAL A 60 4.97 -0.63 -13.98
N ALA A 61 3.74 -0.13 -14.08
CA ALA A 61 3.47 1.31 -13.97
C ALA A 61 3.86 1.87 -12.58
N ILE A 62 3.56 1.13 -11.51
CA ILE A 62 4.00 1.47 -10.14
C ILE A 62 5.54 1.45 -10.06
N ALA A 63 6.21 0.44 -10.62
CA ALA A 63 7.66 0.35 -10.66
C ALA A 63 8.30 1.58 -11.32
N ARG A 64 7.75 2.04 -12.44
CA ARG A 64 8.21 3.28 -13.13
C ARG A 64 8.05 4.52 -12.25
N ALA A 65 6.97 4.60 -11.45
CA ALA A 65 6.80 5.70 -10.50
C ALA A 65 7.84 5.67 -9.37
N LEU A 66 8.21 4.47 -8.90
CA LEU A 66 9.19 4.27 -7.82
C LEU A 66 10.62 4.68 -8.19
N VAL A 67 10.97 4.68 -9.47
CA VAL A 67 12.29 5.07 -9.98
C VAL A 67 12.72 6.45 -9.45
N LYS A 68 11.79 7.39 -9.32
CA LYS A 68 12.06 8.74 -8.83
C LYS A 68 12.23 8.81 -7.30
N ASN A 69 12.12 7.67 -6.62
CA ASN A 69 12.08 7.61 -5.16
C ASN A 69 11.15 8.67 -4.53
N PRO A 70 9.89 8.75 -4.97
CA PRO A 70 8.97 9.78 -4.51
C PRO A 70 8.64 9.58 -3.04
N GLN A 71 8.34 10.68 -2.32
CA GLN A 71 7.77 10.63 -0.99
C GLN A 71 6.25 10.34 -1.02
N ILE A 72 5.59 10.73 -2.12
CA ILE A 72 4.15 10.59 -2.32
C ILE A 72 3.89 9.80 -3.60
N ILE A 73 3.07 8.77 -3.51
CA ILE A 73 2.55 8.01 -4.66
C ILE A 73 1.06 8.31 -4.76
N MET A 74 0.62 8.70 -5.95
CA MET A 74 -0.80 8.93 -6.25
C MET A 74 -1.28 7.88 -7.23
N ALA A 75 -2.35 7.17 -6.89
CA ALA A 75 -2.97 6.14 -7.72
C ALA A 75 -4.45 6.50 -7.95
N ASP A 76 -4.83 6.63 -9.22
CA ASP A 76 -6.18 6.91 -9.66
C ASP A 76 -6.79 5.64 -10.23
N GLU A 77 -7.85 5.13 -9.57
CA GLU A 77 -8.54 3.88 -9.89
C GLU A 77 -7.58 2.72 -10.25
N PRO A 78 -6.62 2.38 -9.39
CA PRO A 78 -5.54 1.45 -9.75
C PRO A 78 -6.01 0.03 -10.02
N THR A 79 -7.27 -0.29 -9.71
CA THR A 79 -7.87 -1.62 -9.88
C THR A 79 -9.08 -1.63 -10.81
N GLY A 80 -9.50 -0.47 -11.35
CA GLY A 80 -10.74 -0.33 -12.09
C GLY A 80 -10.89 -1.20 -13.34
N ALA A 81 -9.77 -1.65 -13.94
CA ALA A 81 -9.75 -2.54 -15.10
C ALA A 81 -9.36 -4.00 -14.75
N LEU A 82 -9.33 -4.37 -13.47
CA LEU A 82 -8.83 -5.65 -12.99
C LEU A 82 -9.94 -6.50 -12.37
N ASP A 83 -9.81 -7.83 -12.47
CA ASP A 83 -10.59 -8.75 -11.66
C ASP A 83 -10.21 -8.63 -10.18
N SER A 84 -11.11 -9.02 -9.28
CA SER A 84 -10.94 -8.86 -7.82
C SER A 84 -9.66 -9.51 -7.28
N LYS A 85 -9.24 -10.66 -7.81
CA LYS A 85 -8.02 -11.35 -7.36
C LYS A 85 -6.76 -10.57 -7.77
N THR A 86 -6.72 -10.14 -9.00
CA THR A 86 -5.60 -9.37 -9.56
C THR A 86 -5.55 -7.97 -8.97
N GLY A 87 -6.71 -7.34 -8.79
CA GLY A 87 -6.85 -6.06 -8.09
C GLY A 87 -6.26 -6.12 -6.68
N LYS A 88 -6.61 -7.15 -5.90
CA LYS A 88 -6.07 -7.36 -4.56
C LYS A 88 -4.53 -7.39 -4.55
N GLN A 89 -3.89 -8.05 -5.51
CA GLN A 89 -2.42 -8.10 -5.58
C GLN A 89 -1.79 -6.71 -5.79
N VAL A 90 -2.43 -5.86 -6.61
CA VAL A 90 -1.98 -4.49 -6.83
C VAL A 90 -2.11 -3.67 -5.54
N LEU A 91 -3.20 -3.86 -4.81
CA LEU A 91 -3.45 -3.16 -3.55
C LEU A 91 -2.52 -3.61 -2.44
N ASP A 92 -2.23 -4.91 -2.34
CA ASP A 92 -1.23 -5.45 -1.42
C ASP A 92 0.15 -4.82 -1.69
N THR A 93 0.50 -4.63 -2.98
CA THR A 93 1.74 -3.92 -3.37
C THR A 93 1.72 -2.45 -2.91
N LEU A 94 0.62 -1.71 -3.14
CA LEU A 94 0.48 -0.32 -2.70
C LEU A 94 0.49 -0.21 -1.17
N LYS A 95 -0.17 -1.14 -0.46
CA LYS A 95 -0.15 -1.18 1.01
C LYS A 95 1.24 -1.43 1.58
N LYS A 96 2.02 -2.31 0.97
CA LYS A 96 3.42 -2.55 1.32
C LYS A 96 4.28 -1.28 1.13
N LEU A 97 4.05 -0.55 0.04
CA LEU A 97 4.74 0.71 -0.22
C LEU A 97 4.33 1.82 0.77
N SER A 98 3.11 1.76 1.34
CA SER A 98 2.63 2.73 2.32
C SER A 98 3.34 2.66 3.68
N GLU A 99 4.16 1.63 3.93
CA GLU A 99 5.00 1.54 5.12
C GLU A 99 6.16 2.56 5.11
N GLU A 100 6.59 2.98 3.91
CA GLU A 100 7.72 3.90 3.73
C GLU A 100 7.34 5.23 3.07
N LYS A 101 6.16 5.30 2.44
CA LYS A 101 5.76 6.43 1.58
C LYS A 101 4.29 6.78 1.81
N LEU A 102 3.94 8.05 1.65
CA LEU A 102 2.53 8.42 1.59
C LEU A 102 1.93 7.90 0.28
N VAL A 103 0.93 7.02 0.38
CA VAL A 103 0.17 6.51 -0.77
C VAL A 103 -1.24 7.08 -0.73
N ILE A 104 -1.61 7.84 -1.76
CA ILE A 104 -2.94 8.40 -1.93
C ILE A 104 -3.62 7.62 -3.05
N VAL A 105 -4.75 6.99 -2.75
CA VAL A 105 -5.54 6.24 -3.73
C VAL A 105 -6.89 6.91 -3.90
N VAL A 106 -7.27 7.20 -5.15
CA VAL A 106 -8.62 7.58 -5.51
C VAL A 106 -9.34 6.32 -5.97
N SER A 107 -10.48 6.02 -5.38
CA SER A 107 -11.32 4.89 -5.77
C SER A 107 -12.78 5.15 -5.40
N HIS A 108 -13.68 4.57 -6.18
CA HIS A 108 -15.11 4.53 -5.87
C HIS A 108 -15.50 3.26 -5.09
N ASP A 109 -14.56 2.36 -4.82
CA ASP A 109 -14.77 1.13 -4.07
C ASP A 109 -14.57 1.37 -2.56
N ARG A 110 -15.70 1.50 -1.85
CA ARG A 110 -15.71 1.75 -0.41
C ARG A 110 -15.17 0.56 0.39
N GLU A 111 -15.48 -0.68 0.00
CA GLU A 111 -14.98 -1.89 0.67
C GLU A 111 -13.46 -1.95 0.60
N PHE A 112 -12.92 -1.59 -0.56
CA PHE A 112 -11.49 -1.44 -0.74
C PHE A 112 -10.90 -0.36 0.19
N ALA A 113 -11.47 0.85 0.19
CA ALA A 113 -11.01 1.94 1.05
C ALA A 113 -11.03 1.54 2.53
N GLU A 114 -12.10 0.88 2.98
CA GLU A 114 -12.23 0.36 4.34
C GLU A 114 -11.24 -0.76 4.67
N THR A 115 -10.82 -1.56 3.69
CA THR A 115 -9.87 -2.66 3.91
C THR A 115 -8.43 -2.16 3.99
N TYR A 116 -8.01 -1.30 3.07
CA TYR A 116 -6.60 -0.92 2.86
C TYR A 116 -6.24 0.47 3.38
N GLY A 117 -7.19 1.42 3.42
CA GLY A 117 -6.95 2.79 3.85
C GLY A 117 -6.62 2.89 5.34
N ASP A 118 -5.67 3.72 5.73
CA ASP A 118 -5.42 4.12 7.11
C ASP A 118 -6.23 5.39 7.44
N ARG A 119 -6.47 6.24 6.44
CA ARG A 119 -7.39 7.38 6.47
C ARG A 119 -8.26 7.36 5.23
N ILE A 120 -9.56 7.64 5.39
CA ILE A 120 -10.54 7.66 4.32
C ILE A 120 -11.14 9.06 4.29
N ILE A 121 -11.07 9.71 3.13
CA ILE A 121 -11.70 11.00 2.87
C ILE A 121 -12.75 10.77 1.78
N GLU A 122 -14.02 10.94 2.13
CA GLU A 122 -15.12 10.84 1.17
C GLU A 122 -15.46 12.22 0.59
N LEU A 123 -15.55 12.29 -0.73
CA LEU A 123 -15.83 13.51 -1.47
C LEU A 123 -17.17 13.37 -2.21
N ALA A 124 -18.04 14.38 -2.10
CA ALA A 124 -19.23 14.52 -2.93
C ALA A 124 -19.36 15.98 -3.38
N ASP A 125 -19.66 16.19 -4.66
CA ASP A 125 -19.86 17.51 -5.29
C ASP A 125 -18.73 18.51 -4.96
N GLY A 126 -17.48 18.02 -4.90
CA GLY A 126 -16.29 18.82 -4.61
C GLY A 126 -16.09 19.19 -3.12
N ASN A 127 -16.94 18.68 -2.24
CA ASN A 127 -16.84 18.90 -0.79
C ASN A 127 -16.44 17.62 -0.07
N ILE A 128 -15.68 17.78 1.03
CA ILE A 128 -15.40 16.67 1.95
C ILE A 128 -16.66 16.44 2.78
N ILE A 129 -17.25 15.24 2.68
CA ILE A 129 -18.43 14.86 3.45
C ILE A 129 -18.08 13.93 4.62
N GLU A 130 -16.96 13.22 4.53
CA GLU A 130 -16.47 12.36 5.59
C GLU A 130 -14.94 12.37 5.60
N ASP A 131 -14.33 12.37 6.78
CA ASP A 131 -12.88 12.25 7.01
C ASP A 131 -12.67 11.34 8.21
N MET A 132 -12.30 10.09 7.95
CA MET A 132 -12.13 9.05 8.95
C MET A 132 -10.68 8.59 8.98
N GLU A 133 -10.04 8.69 10.13
CA GLU A 133 -8.76 8.09 10.41
C GLU A 133 -8.96 6.76 11.16
N LYS A 134 -8.37 5.68 10.67
CA LYS A 134 -8.37 4.42 11.40
C LYS A 134 -7.35 4.51 12.53
N SER A 135 -7.81 4.92 13.70
CA SER A 135 -7.00 4.85 14.92
C SER A 135 -6.58 3.42 15.19
N VAL A 136 -5.25 3.20 15.28
CA VAL A 136 -4.52 2.00 15.74
C VAL A 136 -5.21 0.64 15.46
N LYS A 137 -4.65 -0.16 14.56
CA LYS A 137 -5.09 -1.55 14.34
C LYS A 137 -4.90 -2.36 15.62
N ILE A 138 -5.99 -2.77 16.26
CA ILE A 138 -5.97 -3.84 17.25
C ILE A 138 -5.70 -5.14 16.50
N ILE A 139 -4.44 -5.55 16.42
CA ILE A 139 -4.05 -6.79 15.74
C ILE A 139 -4.19 -7.93 16.74
N ALA A 140 -5.28 -8.69 16.65
CA ALA A 140 -5.38 -9.99 17.33
C ALA A 140 -4.43 -11.00 16.65
N LYS A 141 -3.13 -10.97 16.97
CA LYS A 141 -2.18 -12.01 16.54
C LYS A 141 -2.22 -13.16 17.54
N GLN A 142 -2.36 -14.40 17.01
CA GLN A 142 -2.15 -15.63 17.77
C GLN A 142 -0.65 -15.75 18.14
N ARG A 143 -0.21 -15.15 19.24
CA ARG A 143 1.03 -15.51 19.94
C ARG A 143 0.66 -16.05 21.32
N LYS A 144 1.47 -16.97 21.86
CA LYS A 144 1.40 -17.37 23.27
C LYS A 144 1.57 -16.09 24.10
N ILE A 145 0.46 -15.56 24.58
CA ILE A 145 0.41 -14.37 25.43
C ILE A 145 0.58 -14.89 26.85
N ASN A 146 1.56 -14.38 27.59
CA ASN A 146 1.67 -14.56 29.03
C ASN A 146 0.41 -14.01 29.71
N GLU A 147 0.20 -14.27 30.96
CA GLU A 147 -1.05 -14.17 31.74
C GLU A 147 -1.90 -12.90 31.56
N ASP A 148 -1.37 -11.82 30.97
CA ASP A 148 -2.10 -10.58 30.74
C ASP A 148 -3.01 -10.63 29.51
N ASN A 149 -4.26 -10.20 29.67
CA ASN A 149 -5.26 -10.16 28.59
C ASN A 149 -4.99 -9.09 27.54
N LEU A 150 -4.17 -8.08 27.88
CA LEU A 150 -3.77 -6.95 27.04
C LEU A 150 -2.25 -6.78 27.11
N GLN A 151 -1.63 -6.57 25.96
CA GLN A 151 -0.21 -6.20 25.86
C GLN A 151 -0.06 -4.98 24.99
N PHE A 152 0.67 -3.97 25.47
CA PHE A 152 0.99 -2.75 24.79
C PHE A 152 2.43 -2.83 24.25
N ASN A 153 2.59 -2.69 22.93
CA ASN A 153 3.89 -2.64 22.25
C ASN A 153 3.97 -1.32 21.50
N ASP A 154 5.13 -0.83 21.15
CA ASP A 154 5.41 0.53 20.64
C ASP A 154 4.33 1.19 19.74
N THR A 155 3.63 0.41 18.94
CA THR A 155 2.55 0.91 18.05
C THR A 155 1.33 -0.01 18.00
N THR A 156 1.26 -1.04 18.85
CA THR A 156 0.17 -2.04 18.80
C THR A 156 -0.33 -2.42 20.18
N VAL A 157 -1.64 -2.66 20.27
CA VAL A 157 -2.26 -3.30 21.42
C VAL A 157 -2.66 -4.72 21.03
N VAL A 158 -2.17 -5.72 21.75
CA VAL A 158 -2.51 -7.12 21.50
C VAL A 158 -3.57 -7.56 22.52
N VAL A 159 -4.69 -8.05 22.03
CA VAL A 159 -5.79 -8.57 22.85
C VAL A 159 -5.80 -10.09 22.75
N LYS A 160 -5.92 -10.78 23.89
CA LYS A 160 -6.04 -12.24 23.94
C LYS A 160 -7.31 -12.71 23.21
N LYS A 161 -7.17 -13.72 22.34
CA LYS A 161 -8.32 -14.27 21.61
C LYS A 161 -9.45 -14.72 22.57
N GLY A 162 -10.64 -14.21 22.33
CA GLY A 162 -11.83 -14.53 23.18
C GLY A 162 -11.97 -13.66 24.42
N TYR A 163 -11.02 -12.73 24.67
CA TYR A 163 -11.18 -11.74 25.74
C TYR A 163 -12.11 -10.61 25.30
N HIS A 164 -13.09 -10.29 26.16
CA HIS A 164 -13.99 -9.16 25.97
C HIS A 164 -13.44 -7.96 26.72
N LEU A 165 -13.15 -6.88 25.99
CA LEU A 165 -12.63 -5.63 26.55
C LEU A 165 -13.62 -5.07 27.59
N THR A 166 -13.12 -4.79 28.79
CA THR A 166 -13.83 -4.03 29.82
C THR A 166 -13.79 -2.53 29.52
N GLU A 167 -14.56 -1.73 30.25
CA GLU A 167 -14.50 -0.27 30.13
C GLU A 167 -13.14 0.28 30.55
N ASP A 168 -12.54 -0.30 31.61
CA ASP A 168 -11.17 0.06 32.06
C ASP A 168 -10.11 -0.26 30.98
N ASP A 169 -10.28 -1.36 30.23
CA ASP A 169 -9.38 -1.69 29.12
C ASP A 169 -9.48 -0.68 27.99
N ARG A 170 -10.68 -0.20 27.69
CA ARG A 170 -10.91 0.84 26.68
C ARG A 170 -10.26 2.16 27.06
N ILE A 171 -10.35 2.54 28.33
CA ILE A 171 -9.68 3.76 28.86
C ILE A 171 -8.17 3.63 28.68
N LYS A 172 -7.57 2.50 29.11
CA LYS A 172 -6.12 2.26 28.97
C LYS A 172 -5.65 2.26 27.50
N ILE A 173 -6.46 1.70 26.59
CA ILE A 173 -6.18 1.72 25.16
C ILE A 173 -6.20 3.15 24.63
N ASN A 174 -7.19 3.95 24.99
CA ASN A 174 -7.28 5.35 24.55
C ASN A 174 -6.11 6.20 25.09
N GLU A 175 -5.78 6.08 26.38
CA GLU A 175 -4.61 6.75 26.98
C GLU A 175 -3.29 6.37 26.28
N TYR A 176 -3.17 5.11 25.88
CA TYR A 176 -2.01 4.63 25.12
C TYR A 176 -1.98 5.25 23.71
N ILE A 177 -3.11 5.30 23.01
CA ILE A 177 -3.25 5.92 21.69
C ILE A 177 -2.87 7.39 21.76
N ASP A 178 -3.39 8.14 22.73
CA ASP A 178 -3.09 9.56 22.91
C ASP A 178 -1.60 9.80 23.16
N ARG A 179 -0.96 8.94 23.94
CA ARG A 179 0.48 9.00 24.21
C ARG A 179 1.31 8.73 22.94
N VAL A 180 0.93 7.74 22.12
CA VAL A 180 1.62 7.43 20.86
C VAL A 180 1.49 8.59 19.88
N ASN A 181 0.29 9.17 19.75
CA ASN A 181 0.03 10.31 18.87
C ASN A 181 0.73 11.60 19.32
N SER A 182 0.98 11.75 20.63
CA SER A 182 1.69 12.93 21.18
C SER A 182 3.21 12.88 21.00
N ASN A 183 3.75 11.71 20.62
CA ASN A 183 5.19 11.49 20.38
C ASN A 183 5.55 11.42 18.88
N LEU A 184 4.58 11.65 17.99
CA LEU A 184 4.75 11.83 16.55
C LEU A 184 4.71 13.31 16.17
#